data_0a0b9a9825f5e5ced4071bdf275c01ba
#
_entry.id   0a0b9a9825f5e5ced4071bdf275c01ba
#
_cell.length_a   1.000
_cell.length_b   1.000
_cell.length_c   1.000
_cell.angle_alpha   90.00
_cell.angle_beta   90.00
_cell.angle_gamma   90.00
#
_symmetry.space_group_name_H-M   'P 1'
#
loop_
_entity.id
_entity.type
_entity.pdbx_description
1 polymer ?
#
loop_
_entity_poly.entity_id
_entity_poly.type
_entity_poly.pdbx_seq_one_letter_code
_entity_poly.pdbx_strand_id
1 'polypeptide(L)'
;MLPTFESNGGVKIVHGFSSIIVAESIGENFEFYQNVTVGWGKTGEPVIGDNVQIYAGAVVAGKITIGNHVKIAANSFVRCDVPDNSHVYGNPAVIRTNS
;
A
#
# COMPACT_ATOMS: atom_id res chain seq x y z
N MET A 1 6.66 -13.55 -9.48
CA MET A 1 6.44 -12.60 -10.59
C MET A 1 6.93 -11.22 -10.20
N LEU A 2 7.61 -10.56 -11.10
CA LEU A 2 8.06 -9.20 -10.85
C LEU A 2 6.96 -8.21 -11.20
N PRO A 3 6.70 -7.22 -10.35
CA PRO A 3 5.72 -6.19 -10.67
C PRO A 3 6.17 -5.31 -11.83
N THR A 4 5.20 -4.80 -12.57
CA THR A 4 5.43 -3.88 -13.66
C THR A 4 5.03 -2.48 -13.24
N PHE A 5 5.94 -1.53 -13.41
CA PHE A 5 5.70 -0.14 -13.05
C PHE A 5 5.36 0.68 -14.28
N GLU A 6 4.32 1.47 -14.16
CA GLU A 6 3.96 2.46 -15.16
C GLU A 6 3.79 3.81 -14.47
N SER A 7 4.21 4.88 -15.14
CA SER A 7 4.04 6.24 -14.64
C SER A 7 3.03 6.95 -15.51
N ASN A 8 2.02 7.54 -14.90
CA ASN A 8 0.96 8.23 -15.61
C ASN A 8 0.63 9.53 -14.87
N GLY A 9 1.13 10.66 -15.41
CA GLY A 9 0.85 11.96 -14.83
C GLY A 9 1.31 12.13 -13.39
N GLY A 10 2.45 11.55 -13.02
CA GLY A 10 2.97 11.61 -11.67
C GLY A 10 2.44 10.54 -10.73
N VAL A 11 1.49 9.74 -11.20
CA VAL A 11 0.95 8.62 -10.43
C VAL A 11 1.65 7.35 -10.88
N LYS A 12 2.02 6.51 -9.93
CA LYS A 12 2.64 5.22 -10.21
C LYS A 12 1.59 4.12 -10.24
N ILE A 13 1.63 3.32 -11.30
CA ILE A 13 0.71 2.19 -11.46
C ILE A 13 1.55 0.92 -11.55
N VAL A 14 1.23 -0.03 -10.68
CA VAL A 14 1.94 -1.31 -10.59
C VAL A 14 0.93 -2.43 -10.75
N HIS A 15 1.26 -3.39 -11.61
CA HIS A 15 0.41 -4.55 -11.86
C HIS A 15 1.16 -5.84 -11.52
N GLY A 16 0.45 -6.79 -10.92
CA GLY A 16 0.97 -8.13 -10.66
C GLY A 16 -0.21 -9.03 -10.28
N PHE A 17 -0.08 -10.32 -10.36
CA PHE A 17 -1.08 -11.36 -9.99
C PHE A 17 -2.42 -10.84 -9.46
N SER A 18 -3.28 -10.36 -10.34
CA SER A 18 -4.60 -9.79 -9.99
C SER A 18 -4.52 -8.64 -8.99
N SER A 19 -3.37 -8.00 -8.91
CA SER A 19 -3.18 -6.83 -8.05
C SER A 19 -3.13 -5.57 -8.89
N ILE A 20 -3.71 -4.51 -8.36
CA ILE A 20 -3.65 -3.19 -8.99
C ILE A 20 -3.21 -2.21 -7.91
N ILE A 21 -2.13 -1.49 -8.19
CA ILE A 21 -1.60 -0.50 -7.26
C ILE A 21 -1.47 0.82 -7.99
N VAL A 22 -2.27 1.77 -7.56
CA VAL A 22 -2.25 3.13 -8.06
C VAL A 22 -1.88 4.03 -6.90
N ALA A 23 -0.71 4.65 -6.96
CA ALA A 23 -0.19 5.47 -5.88
C ALA A 23 0.42 6.74 -6.42
N GLU A 24 0.37 7.80 -5.64
CA GLU A 24 1.02 9.06 -5.99
C GLU A 24 2.54 8.89 -6.05
N SER A 25 3.08 8.15 -5.09
CA SER A 25 4.49 7.78 -5.08
C SER A 25 4.69 6.47 -4.35
N ILE A 26 5.73 5.76 -4.74
CA ILE A 26 6.12 4.49 -4.12
C ILE A 26 7.63 4.56 -3.90
N GLY A 27 8.06 4.33 -2.66
CA GLY A 27 9.46 4.31 -2.30
C GLY A 27 10.19 3.06 -2.76
N GLU A 28 11.39 2.85 -2.23
CA GLU A 28 12.24 1.73 -2.57
C GLU A 28 11.79 0.44 -1.89
N ASN A 29 12.10 -0.70 -2.52
CA ASN A 29 11.86 -2.03 -1.96
C ASN A 29 10.40 -2.30 -1.61
N PHE A 30 9.51 -1.83 -2.45
CA PHE A 30 8.09 -2.10 -2.29
C PHE A 30 7.78 -3.52 -2.72
N GLU A 31 7.08 -4.27 -1.87
CA GLU A 31 6.65 -5.63 -2.14
C GLU A 31 5.15 -5.76 -1.95
N PHE A 32 4.51 -6.52 -2.82
CA PHE A 32 3.10 -6.84 -2.67
C PHE A 32 2.82 -8.23 -3.24
N TYR A 33 1.75 -8.82 -2.77
CA TYR A 33 1.36 -10.18 -3.13
C TYR A 33 0.09 -10.14 -4.00
N GLN A 34 -0.52 -11.28 -4.23
CA GLN A 34 -1.68 -11.38 -5.11
C GLN A 34 -2.92 -10.72 -4.50
N ASN A 35 -3.81 -10.25 -5.37
CA ASN A 35 -5.10 -9.66 -5.00
C ASN A 35 -4.98 -8.46 -4.06
N VAL A 36 -3.89 -7.71 -4.16
CA VAL A 36 -3.70 -6.48 -3.42
C VAL A 36 -4.30 -5.33 -4.22
N THR A 37 -5.07 -4.48 -3.56
CA THR A 37 -5.61 -3.28 -4.16
C THR A 37 -5.11 -2.07 -3.39
N VAL A 38 -4.36 -1.23 -4.06
CA VAL A 38 -3.98 0.08 -3.56
C VAL A 38 -4.54 1.07 -4.54
N GLY A 39 -5.36 1.98 -4.07
CA GLY A 39 -6.03 2.80 -5.05
C GLY A 39 -6.51 4.13 -4.52
N TRP A 40 -7.19 4.77 -5.42
CA TRP A 40 -7.71 6.08 -5.23
C TRP A 40 -9.00 6.05 -4.41
N GLY A 41 -9.18 7.09 -3.65
CA GLY A 41 -10.48 7.43 -3.10
C GLY A 41 -10.93 8.74 -3.74
N LYS A 42 -11.95 9.34 -3.15
CA LYS A 42 -12.42 10.64 -3.64
C LYS A 42 -11.38 11.74 -3.49
N THR A 43 -10.44 11.57 -2.58
CA THR A 43 -9.46 12.59 -2.22
C THR A 43 -8.10 12.43 -2.90
N GLY A 44 -7.85 11.28 -3.52
CA GLY A 44 -6.59 11.05 -4.23
C GLY A 44 -6.00 9.67 -3.99
N GLU A 45 -4.73 9.52 -4.31
CA GLU A 45 -4.01 8.27 -4.27
C GLU A 45 -3.07 8.22 -3.07
N PRO A 46 -2.77 7.01 -2.55
CA PRO A 46 -1.83 6.86 -1.43
C PRO A 46 -0.40 7.24 -1.79
N VAL A 47 0.35 7.68 -0.78
CA VAL A 47 1.80 7.81 -0.83
C VAL A 47 2.38 6.65 -0.04
N ILE A 48 3.28 5.89 -0.64
CA ILE A 48 3.89 4.70 -0.03
C ILE A 48 5.36 4.96 0.19
N GLY A 49 5.83 4.76 1.40
CA GLY A 49 7.24 4.96 1.77
C GLY A 49 8.14 3.80 1.33
N ASP A 50 9.31 3.71 1.96
CA ASP A 50 10.31 2.70 1.64
C ASP A 50 10.08 1.42 2.46
N ASN A 51 10.45 0.29 1.87
CA ASN A 51 10.42 -1.01 2.55
C ASN A 51 9.02 -1.38 3.08
N VAL A 52 8.01 -1.13 2.27
CA VAL A 52 6.63 -1.46 2.59
C VAL A 52 6.27 -2.80 1.98
N GLN A 53 5.62 -3.66 2.76
CA GLN A 53 5.13 -4.95 2.31
C GLN A 53 3.62 -5.02 2.50
N ILE A 54 2.91 -5.40 1.46
CA ILE A 54 1.46 -5.55 1.49
C ILE A 54 1.11 -6.99 1.11
N TYR A 55 0.52 -7.70 2.06
CA TYR A 55 0.23 -9.12 1.88
C TYR A 55 -1.11 -9.33 1.16
N ALA A 56 -1.35 -10.57 0.77
CA ALA A 56 -2.43 -10.93 -0.14
C ALA A 56 -3.80 -10.45 0.33
N GLY A 57 -4.58 -9.92 -0.60
CA GLY A 57 -5.97 -9.53 -0.34
C GLY A 57 -6.15 -8.22 0.40
N ALA A 58 -5.07 -7.54 0.77
CA ALA A 58 -5.18 -6.27 1.48
C ALA A 58 -5.66 -5.15 0.55
N VAL A 59 -6.38 -4.20 1.11
CA VAL A 59 -6.87 -3.02 0.40
C VAL A 59 -6.37 -1.78 1.12
N VAL A 60 -5.74 -0.89 0.37
CA VAL A 60 -5.28 0.42 0.85
C VAL A 60 -5.91 1.48 -0.02
N ALA A 61 -6.70 2.35 0.55
CA ALA A 61 -7.52 3.28 -0.24
C ALA A 61 -7.48 4.69 0.30
N GLY A 62 -7.51 5.65 -0.62
CA GLY A 62 -7.63 7.07 -0.33
C GLY A 62 -6.31 7.81 -0.30
N LYS A 63 -6.41 9.11 -0.09
CA LYS A 63 -5.22 9.97 0.01
C LYS A 63 -4.62 9.84 1.41
N ILE A 64 -3.86 8.78 1.60
CA ILE A 64 -3.21 8.48 2.88
C ILE A 64 -1.71 8.33 2.66
N THR A 65 -0.96 8.38 3.74
CA THR A 65 0.48 8.18 3.72
C THR A 65 0.83 6.91 4.49
N ILE A 66 1.47 5.97 3.81
CA ILE A 66 2.04 4.78 4.43
C ILE A 66 3.51 5.07 4.67
N GLY A 67 3.94 5.03 5.92
CA GLY A 67 5.31 5.33 6.30
C GLY A 67 6.31 4.27 5.85
N ASN A 68 7.54 4.39 6.32
CA ASN A 68 8.61 3.45 5.99
C ASN A 68 8.56 2.22 6.90
N HIS A 69 9.02 1.08 6.39
CA HIS A 69 9.09 -0.17 7.15
C HIS A 69 7.74 -0.58 7.70
N VAL A 70 6.71 -0.52 6.85
CA VAL A 70 5.35 -0.89 7.21
C VAL A 70 5.02 -2.24 6.60
N LYS A 71 4.35 -3.09 7.38
CA LYS A 71 3.81 -4.36 6.90
C LYS A 71 2.30 -4.34 7.07
N ILE A 72 1.60 -4.60 5.99
CA ILE A 72 0.14 -4.64 5.97
C ILE A 72 -0.28 -6.09 5.77
N ALA A 73 -0.87 -6.67 6.80
CA ALA A 73 -1.23 -8.08 6.81
C ALA A 73 -2.31 -8.41 5.78
N ALA A 74 -2.39 -9.69 5.43
CA ALA A 74 -3.38 -10.17 4.46
C ALA A 74 -4.80 -9.79 4.88
N ASN A 75 -5.60 -9.43 3.88
CA ASN A 75 -7.02 -9.10 4.04
C ASN A 75 -7.31 -7.91 4.94
N SER A 76 -6.31 -7.03 5.16
CA SER A 76 -6.53 -5.80 5.91
C SER A 76 -7.15 -4.73 5.04
N PHE A 77 -7.91 -3.87 5.66
CA PHE A 77 -8.50 -2.72 4.97
C PHE A 77 -7.97 -1.44 5.61
N VAL A 78 -7.12 -0.71 4.89
CA VAL A 78 -6.42 0.47 5.38
C VAL A 78 -6.90 1.71 4.64
N ARG A 79 -7.38 2.69 5.39
CA ARG A 79 -7.79 3.98 4.82
C ARG A 79 -7.44 5.15 5.73
N CYS A 80 -6.41 4.99 6.51
CA CYS A 80 -5.87 6.06 7.36
C CYS A 80 -4.34 6.04 7.26
N ASP A 81 -3.72 7.14 7.64
CA ASP A 81 -2.27 7.23 7.64
C ASP A 81 -1.66 6.16 8.55
N VAL A 82 -0.52 5.62 8.13
CA VAL A 82 0.21 4.61 8.89
C VAL A 82 1.60 5.15 9.18
N PRO A 83 1.99 5.27 10.45
CA PRO A 83 3.33 5.76 10.79
C PRO A 83 4.41 4.74 10.46
N ASP A 84 5.67 5.19 10.48
CA ASP A 84 6.82 4.33 10.24
C ASP A 84 6.87 3.17 11.23
N ASN A 85 7.47 2.08 10.80
CA ASN A 85 7.74 0.91 11.64
C ASN A 85 6.47 0.29 12.23
N SER A 86 5.42 0.20 11.43
CA SER A 86 4.12 -0.28 11.90
C SER A 86 3.74 -1.61 11.26
N HIS A 87 2.95 -2.37 12.00
CA HIS A 87 2.20 -3.52 11.52
C HIS A 87 0.73 -3.16 11.47
N VAL A 88 0.09 -3.44 10.35
CA VAL A 88 -1.34 -3.15 10.17
C VAL A 88 -2.07 -4.45 9.89
N TYR A 89 -3.18 -4.67 10.55
CA TYR A 89 -3.97 -5.88 10.34
C TYR A 89 -5.45 -5.64 10.64
N GLY A 90 -6.27 -6.41 9.97
CA GLY A 90 -7.70 -6.46 10.24
C GLY A 90 -8.56 -5.52 9.40
N ASN A 91 -9.85 -5.64 9.61
CA ASN A 91 -10.89 -4.81 9.00
C ASN A 91 -11.98 -4.54 10.05
N PRO A 92 -12.08 -3.31 10.59
CA PRO A 92 -11.22 -2.16 10.29
C PRO A 92 -9.78 -2.38 10.77
N ALA A 93 -8.85 -1.68 10.14
CA ALA A 93 -7.44 -1.88 10.38
C ALA A 93 -7.01 -1.46 11.79
N VAL A 94 -6.19 -2.29 12.40
CA VAL A 94 -5.52 -2.00 13.67
C VAL A 94 -4.05 -1.78 13.38
N ILE A 95 -3.49 -0.71 13.92
CA ILE A 95 -2.10 -0.32 13.68
C ILE A 95 -1.30 -0.52 14.95
N ARG A 96 -0.22 -1.30 14.86
CA ARG A 96 0.77 -1.43 15.94
C ARG A 96 2.09 -0.86 15.46
N THR A 97 2.58 0.13 16.18
CA THR A 97 3.85 0.76 15.86
C THR A 97 4.94 0.18 16.74
N ASN A 98 6.02 -0.24 16.11
CA ASN A 98 7.23 -0.68 16.80
C ASN A 98 8.15 0.52 16.95
N SER A 99 8.39 0.90 18.16
CA SER A 99 9.28 2.01 18.45
C SER A 99 10.68 1.53 18.78
#